data_41bc6b6725d463d7dbea5ff0ac7afc0e
#
_entry.id   41bc6b6725d463d7dbea5ff0ac7afc0e
#
_cell.length_a   1.000
_cell.length_b   1.000
_cell.length_c   1.000
_cell.angle_alpha   90.00
_cell.angle_beta   90.00
_cell.angle_gamma   90.00
#
_symmetry.space_group_name_H-M   'P 1'
#
loop_
_entity.id
_entity.type
_entity.pdbx_description
1 polymer ?
#
loop_
_entity_poly.entity_id
_entity_poly.type
_entity_poly.pdbx_seq_one_letter_code
_entity_poly.pdbx_strand_id
1 'polypeptide(L)'
;MAKISSQRKRSGPVARALYPCWLDECGQTARTLLRLIIALAFPCMLPLSSANVMKLTWDELPPLPPSAGQAKQPGVAGPFAGVHGDALIVAGGANFPDKMPWEGGTKVWWDDIWVLEKLPDGTSRWVADKTFRLPRALGYGVSVSVPEGVICAGGSDAERCYADVYLLSWDAQAREIRRTPLPPMPEPLAFMAGALVGHTLFVAGGQHVMKGAAPSSACWSLDWSKRDRPAEFKWVAQPTWPGPARIVPVAAAQRAATGEAFFLFSGRLPQPGRAAEILTDAYAFDPRARTWRTLSNINGGAGLSVMAGTAVPVGADEILVFGGDRGELFLELEAHDLAVESLRRRLAEAPANDRAPLEREVAGQLTAKKTIYDTHPGFAREVLAYDTRRDAWRVVTRSPLAPQVTTFAVKWGDAVVIPSGEIRPGVRTPAVVRVKPVTQ
;
A
#
# COMPACT_ATOMS: atom_id res chain seq x y z
N MET A 1 15.40 -2.70 63.12
CA MET A 1 16.80 -2.42 63.56
C MET A 1 17.54 -1.83 62.41
N ALA A 2 17.79 -0.61 62.51
CA ALA A 2 18.99 0.24 62.44
C ALA A 2 19.39 0.55 60.99
N LYS A 3 19.49 1.73 60.58
CA LYS A 3 19.70 3.17 60.86
C LYS A 3 20.49 3.70 59.68
N ILE A 4 19.93 4.60 58.91
CA ILE A 4 20.22 6.04 58.79
C ILE A 4 21.71 6.39 58.82
N SER A 5 22.18 7.04 57.72
CA SER A 5 22.97 8.26 57.91
C SER A 5 23.10 9.03 56.60
N SER A 6 22.60 10.21 56.66
CA SER A 6 22.75 11.37 55.77
C SER A 6 24.12 12.03 56.00
N GLN A 7 24.72 12.66 55.02
CA GLN A 7 25.39 13.95 55.23
C GLN A 7 25.39 14.83 53.95
N ARG A 8 25.00 16.06 54.24
CA ARG A 8 25.06 17.29 53.44
C ARG A 8 26.40 17.99 53.58
N LYS A 9 26.60 18.94 52.66
CA LYS A 9 27.37 20.23 52.68
C LYS A 9 28.71 20.15 51.90
N ARG A 10 29.17 21.18 51.21
CA ARG A 10 28.92 22.64 51.19
C ARG A 10 29.50 23.27 49.91
N SER A 11 29.01 24.41 49.61
CA SER A 11 29.29 25.44 48.62
C SER A 11 30.63 26.17 48.70
N GLY A 12 31.12 26.64 47.50
CA GLY A 12 31.75 27.92 47.21
C GLY A 12 33.29 27.99 47.22
N PRO A 13 33.91 29.06 46.71
CA PRO A 13 33.41 30.16 45.89
C PRO A 13 34.29 30.52 44.65
N VAL A 14 33.82 31.52 43.91
CA VAL A 14 34.38 32.34 42.84
C VAL A 14 35.79 32.90 43.08
N ALA A 15 36.61 32.88 42.02
CA ALA A 15 37.77 33.81 41.92
C ALA A 15 37.84 34.41 40.49
N ARG A 16 37.67 35.72 40.42
CA ARG A 16 38.06 36.64 39.33
C ARG A 16 39.57 36.92 39.42
N ALA A 17 40.20 37.05 38.25
CA ALA A 17 41.39 37.91 38.03
C ALA A 17 41.60 38.06 36.55
N LEU A 18 41.35 39.22 35.95
CA LEU A 18 42.18 40.39 35.79
C LEU A 18 43.20 40.26 34.64
N TYR A 19 42.91 41.06 33.59
CA TYR A 19 43.83 41.42 32.50
C TYR A 19 45.09 42.17 33.00
N PRO A 20 46.16 42.22 32.19
CA PRO A 20 46.54 43.53 31.73
C PRO A 20 46.85 43.61 30.23
N CYS A 21 46.55 44.81 29.75
CA CYS A 21 46.86 45.45 28.49
C CYS A 21 48.37 45.63 28.33
N TRP A 22 48.95 45.40 27.14
CA TRP A 22 50.08 46.14 26.63
C TRP A 22 49.86 46.42 25.14
N LEU A 23 49.73 47.71 24.84
CA LEU A 23 49.86 48.33 23.52
C LEU A 23 51.40 48.55 23.28
N ASP A 24 51.86 48.35 22.08
CA ASP A 24 52.47 49.28 21.15
C ASP A 24 53.60 48.65 20.28
N GLU A 25 53.63 49.17 19.10
CA GLU A 25 54.75 49.22 18.12
C GLU A 25 55.07 47.95 17.30
N CYS A 26 54.56 47.85 16.11
CA CYS A 26 55.38 47.94 14.92
C CYS A 26 54.52 48.05 13.66
N GLY A 27 54.46 49.24 13.13
CA GLY A 27 53.88 49.57 11.85
C GLY A 27 54.80 49.20 10.69
N GLN A 28 54.21 49.17 9.50
CA GLN A 28 54.83 49.17 8.21
C GLN A 28 55.55 47.92 7.67
N THR A 29 54.78 46.81 7.47
CA THR A 29 55.13 45.86 6.40
C THR A 29 53.94 45.00 5.92
N ALA A 30 52.68 45.37 6.20
CA ALA A 30 51.48 44.57 5.87
C ALA A 30 50.64 45.13 4.72
N ARG A 31 51.19 45.96 3.84
CA ARG A 31 50.40 46.54 2.71
C ARG A 31 50.69 45.98 1.32
N THR A 32 51.61 45.06 1.15
CA THR A 32 51.99 44.53 -0.19
C THR A 32 51.67 43.04 -0.39
N LEU A 33 51.15 42.32 0.60
CA LEU A 33 50.77 40.92 0.48
C LEU A 33 49.24 40.66 0.46
N LEU A 34 48.42 41.73 0.49
CA LEU A 34 46.92 41.60 0.48
C LEU A 34 46.33 41.88 -0.91
N ARG A 35 47.12 41.90 -1.99
CA ARG A 35 46.59 42.06 -3.36
C ARG A 35 46.77 40.86 -4.29
N LEU A 36 47.24 39.70 -3.81
CA LEU A 36 47.43 38.51 -4.64
C LEU A 36 46.64 37.27 -4.20
N ILE A 37 45.65 37.37 -3.28
CA ILE A 37 44.81 36.23 -2.82
C ILE A 37 43.33 36.48 -3.07
N ILE A 38 42.90 37.49 -3.83
CA ILE A 38 41.50 37.75 -4.16
C ILE A 38 41.13 37.32 -5.60
N ALA A 39 41.89 36.44 -6.22
CA ALA A 39 41.66 36.06 -7.62
C ALA A 39 41.55 34.55 -7.86
N LEU A 40 41.02 33.73 -6.94
CA LEU A 40 40.74 32.32 -7.23
C LEU A 40 39.73 31.69 -6.24
N ALA A 41 38.71 32.43 -5.80
CA ALA A 41 37.49 31.83 -5.23
C ALA A 41 36.32 32.11 -6.17
N PHE A 42 36.33 31.48 -7.35
CA PHE A 42 35.10 31.21 -8.06
C PHE A 42 34.39 30.17 -7.23
N PRO A 43 33.21 30.46 -6.62
CA PRO A 43 32.36 29.41 -6.17
C PRO A 43 31.98 28.63 -7.42
N CYS A 44 32.46 27.40 -7.51
CA CYS A 44 31.86 26.41 -8.42
C CYS A 44 30.40 26.27 -7.98
N MET A 45 29.54 27.16 -8.50
CA MET A 45 28.09 26.93 -8.50
C MET A 45 27.89 25.71 -9.40
N LEU A 46 27.97 24.53 -8.79
CA LEU A 46 27.33 23.37 -9.39
C LEU A 46 25.89 23.80 -9.69
N PRO A 47 25.43 23.69 -10.93
CA PRO A 47 24.04 23.97 -11.21
C PRO A 47 23.23 23.10 -10.24
N LEU A 48 22.43 23.71 -9.40
CA LEU A 48 21.34 23.03 -8.73
C LEU A 48 20.53 22.43 -9.86
N SER A 49 20.74 21.12 -10.09
CA SER A 49 19.92 20.35 -11.00
C SER A 49 18.50 20.60 -10.54
N SER A 50 17.75 21.37 -11.31
CA SER A 50 16.33 21.55 -11.10
C SER A 50 15.77 20.12 -11.08
N ALA A 51 15.38 19.64 -9.91
CA ALA A 51 14.71 18.37 -9.80
C ALA A 51 13.54 18.45 -10.78
N ASN A 52 13.57 17.63 -11.84
CA ASN A 52 12.48 17.53 -12.80
C ASN A 52 11.20 17.28 -11.99
N VAL A 53 10.34 18.29 -11.88
CA VAL A 53 9.10 18.19 -11.13
C VAL A 53 8.19 17.27 -11.94
N MET A 54 8.07 16.04 -11.50
CA MET A 54 7.14 15.08 -12.11
C MET A 54 5.73 15.66 -12.02
N LYS A 55 5.12 15.89 -13.16
CA LYS A 55 3.71 16.30 -13.27
C LYS A 55 2.87 15.08 -13.62
N LEU A 56 1.73 14.91 -12.97
CA LEU A 56 0.78 13.84 -13.27
C LEU A 56 -0.46 14.45 -13.94
N THR A 57 -0.89 13.86 -15.04
CA THR A 57 -2.20 14.14 -15.66
C THR A 57 -3.15 13.00 -15.36
N TRP A 58 -4.43 13.30 -15.24
CA TRP A 58 -5.47 12.39 -14.78
C TRP A 58 -6.65 12.42 -15.72
N ASP A 59 -7.13 11.25 -16.08
CA ASP A 59 -8.40 11.06 -16.76
C ASP A 59 -9.04 9.73 -16.36
N GLU A 60 -10.23 9.45 -16.85
CA GLU A 60 -10.95 8.20 -16.61
C GLU A 60 -11.16 7.45 -17.93
N LEU A 61 -10.89 6.16 -17.90
CA LEU A 61 -11.28 5.20 -18.92
C LEU A 61 -12.75 4.79 -18.70
N PRO A 62 -13.39 4.08 -19.66
CA PRO A 62 -14.74 3.56 -19.45
C PRO A 62 -14.85 2.81 -18.12
N PRO A 63 -15.84 3.13 -17.28
CA PRO A 63 -15.99 2.50 -15.97
C PRO A 63 -16.27 1.00 -16.09
N LEU A 64 -15.93 0.23 -15.06
CA LEU A 64 -16.19 -1.21 -14.97
C LEU A 64 -17.68 -1.49 -15.22
N PRO A 65 -18.05 -2.33 -16.20
CA PRO A 65 -19.44 -2.60 -16.51
C PRO A 65 -20.11 -3.49 -15.46
N PRO A 66 -21.45 -3.46 -15.35
CA PRO A 66 -22.19 -4.39 -14.49
C PRO A 66 -21.88 -5.85 -14.84
N SER A 67 -21.86 -6.70 -13.83
CA SER A 67 -21.87 -8.15 -14.01
C SER A 67 -23.15 -8.60 -14.72
N ALA A 68 -23.10 -9.73 -15.40
CA ALA A 68 -24.27 -10.28 -16.08
C ALA A 68 -25.48 -10.42 -15.12
N GLY A 69 -26.61 -9.84 -15.50
CA GLY A 69 -27.82 -9.81 -14.68
C GLY A 69 -27.87 -8.71 -13.61
N GLN A 70 -26.84 -7.90 -13.46
CA GLN A 70 -26.83 -6.76 -12.55
C GLN A 70 -27.24 -5.47 -13.30
N ALA A 71 -28.11 -4.68 -12.66
CA ALA A 71 -28.50 -3.37 -13.22
C ALA A 71 -27.46 -2.27 -13.01
N LYS A 72 -26.58 -2.42 -12.03
CA LYS A 72 -25.58 -1.43 -11.65
C LYS A 72 -24.26 -2.11 -11.30
N GLN A 73 -23.16 -1.38 -11.49
CA GLN A 73 -21.83 -1.76 -11.03
C GLN A 73 -21.38 -0.78 -9.94
N PRO A 74 -21.43 -1.19 -8.66
CA PRO A 74 -20.93 -0.34 -7.57
C PRO A 74 -19.39 -0.29 -7.50
N GLY A 75 -18.71 -1.10 -8.32
CA GLY A 75 -17.28 -1.36 -8.21
C GLY A 75 -16.97 -2.54 -7.31
N VAL A 76 -15.71 -2.94 -7.26
CA VAL A 76 -15.20 -4.06 -6.46
C VAL A 76 -13.92 -3.66 -5.73
N ALA A 77 -13.75 -4.12 -4.50
CA ALA A 77 -12.51 -4.03 -3.75
C ALA A 77 -11.77 -5.38 -3.79
N GLY A 78 -10.45 -5.34 -3.86
CA GLY A 78 -9.60 -6.52 -3.93
C GLY A 78 -9.71 -7.32 -5.24
N PRO A 79 -10.00 -6.72 -6.41
CA PRO A 79 -9.92 -7.48 -7.65
C PRO A 79 -8.48 -7.85 -7.96
N PHE A 80 -8.26 -8.90 -8.72
CA PHE A 80 -7.03 -9.06 -9.49
C PHE A 80 -7.05 -8.07 -10.66
N ALA A 81 -5.94 -7.40 -10.92
CA ALA A 81 -5.83 -6.51 -12.06
C ALA A 81 -4.44 -6.59 -12.69
N GLY A 82 -4.39 -6.56 -14.02
CA GLY A 82 -3.13 -6.58 -14.75
C GLY A 82 -3.35 -6.37 -16.24
N VAL A 83 -2.26 -6.24 -16.98
CA VAL A 83 -2.27 -6.00 -18.42
C VAL A 83 -1.64 -7.19 -19.13
N HIS A 84 -2.27 -7.63 -20.22
CA HIS A 84 -1.71 -8.56 -21.19
C HIS A 84 -1.89 -7.99 -22.60
N GLY A 85 -0.76 -7.66 -23.25
CA GLY A 85 -0.80 -6.93 -24.52
C GLY A 85 -1.55 -5.60 -24.40
N ASP A 86 -2.50 -5.37 -25.29
CA ASP A 86 -3.36 -4.17 -25.30
C ASP A 86 -4.66 -4.34 -24.48
N ALA A 87 -4.71 -5.27 -23.55
CA ALA A 87 -5.88 -5.52 -22.71
C ALA A 87 -5.59 -5.39 -21.22
N LEU A 88 -6.41 -4.61 -20.51
CA LEU A 88 -6.50 -4.60 -19.06
C LEU A 88 -7.49 -5.70 -18.63
N ILE A 89 -7.05 -6.60 -17.79
CA ILE A 89 -7.87 -7.65 -17.18
C ILE A 89 -8.16 -7.26 -15.73
N VAL A 90 -9.44 -7.24 -15.35
CA VAL A 90 -9.90 -7.06 -13.97
C VAL A 90 -10.74 -8.28 -13.61
N ALA A 91 -10.46 -8.93 -12.47
CA ALA A 91 -11.12 -10.19 -12.15
C ALA A 91 -11.46 -10.31 -10.65
N GLY A 92 -12.66 -10.80 -10.36
CA GLY A 92 -13.11 -11.00 -8.99
C GLY A 92 -13.29 -9.72 -8.18
N GLY A 93 -12.98 -9.80 -6.88
CA GLY A 93 -13.20 -8.72 -5.94
C GLY A 93 -14.53 -8.83 -5.20
N ALA A 94 -14.81 -7.87 -4.33
CA ALA A 94 -16.00 -7.90 -3.49
C ALA A 94 -16.61 -6.51 -3.28
N ASN A 95 -17.93 -6.48 -3.09
CA ASN A 95 -18.65 -5.25 -2.80
C ASN A 95 -19.88 -5.50 -1.90
N PHE A 96 -20.70 -4.49 -1.74
CA PHE A 96 -22.01 -4.54 -1.06
C PHE A 96 -23.06 -4.15 -2.10
N PRO A 97 -23.69 -5.13 -2.79
CA PRO A 97 -24.59 -4.85 -3.92
C PRO A 97 -25.92 -4.24 -3.52
N ASP A 98 -26.45 -4.58 -2.33
CA ASP A 98 -27.80 -4.20 -1.93
C ASP A 98 -27.80 -3.01 -0.97
N LYS A 99 -27.13 -3.15 0.18
CA LYS A 99 -27.08 -2.16 1.27
C LYS A 99 -25.64 -1.98 1.74
N MET A 100 -25.36 -0.81 2.28
CA MET A 100 -24.03 -0.55 2.87
C MET A 100 -23.84 -1.37 4.16
N PRO A 101 -22.60 -1.65 4.57
CA PRO A 101 -22.33 -2.46 5.75
C PRO A 101 -22.96 -1.92 7.04
N TRP A 102 -23.03 -0.60 7.19
CA TRP A 102 -23.68 0.05 8.35
C TRP A 102 -25.23 0.06 8.29
N GLU A 103 -25.80 -0.36 7.18
CA GLU A 103 -27.23 -0.59 6.98
C GLU A 103 -27.60 -2.09 7.07
N GLY A 104 -26.63 -2.92 7.48
CA GLY A 104 -26.78 -4.37 7.56
C GLY A 104 -26.55 -5.09 6.23
N GLY A 105 -25.92 -4.45 5.26
CA GLY A 105 -25.57 -5.06 3.98
C GLY A 105 -24.55 -6.18 4.09
N THR A 106 -24.73 -7.21 3.28
CA THR A 106 -23.83 -8.36 3.20
C THR A 106 -22.81 -8.14 2.12
N LYS A 107 -21.54 -8.40 2.43
CA LYS A 107 -20.44 -8.37 1.47
C LYS A 107 -20.53 -9.59 0.57
N VAL A 108 -20.46 -9.35 -0.75
CA VAL A 108 -20.51 -10.38 -1.79
C VAL A 108 -19.20 -10.37 -2.56
N TRP A 109 -18.65 -11.57 -2.78
CA TRP A 109 -17.50 -11.78 -3.66
C TRP A 109 -18.00 -12.19 -5.04
N TRP A 110 -17.24 -11.80 -6.08
CA TRP A 110 -17.57 -12.03 -7.47
C TRP A 110 -16.54 -12.92 -8.15
N ASP A 111 -16.97 -13.61 -9.19
CA ASP A 111 -16.12 -14.43 -10.06
C ASP A 111 -15.97 -13.84 -11.47
N ASP A 112 -16.56 -12.67 -11.73
CA ASP A 112 -16.49 -12.03 -13.02
C ASP A 112 -15.05 -11.70 -13.43
N ILE A 113 -14.77 -11.83 -14.74
CA ILE A 113 -13.58 -11.32 -15.38
C ILE A 113 -14.01 -10.31 -16.44
N TRP A 114 -13.52 -9.08 -16.33
CA TRP A 114 -13.74 -8.00 -17.29
C TRP A 114 -12.46 -7.75 -18.07
N VAL A 115 -12.58 -7.53 -19.39
CA VAL A 115 -11.46 -7.23 -20.28
C VAL A 115 -11.72 -5.90 -20.95
N LEU A 116 -10.85 -4.91 -20.74
CA LEU A 116 -10.85 -3.61 -21.41
C LEU A 116 -9.78 -3.63 -22.48
N GLU A 117 -10.19 -3.61 -23.74
CA GLU A 117 -9.30 -3.58 -24.91
C GLU A 117 -8.96 -2.15 -25.30
N LYS A 118 -7.69 -1.89 -25.60
CA LYS A 118 -7.26 -0.68 -26.30
C LYS A 118 -7.44 -0.87 -27.79
N LEU A 119 -8.16 0.06 -28.43
CA LEU A 119 -8.45 0.02 -29.85
C LEU A 119 -7.36 0.75 -30.66
N PRO A 120 -7.25 0.47 -31.98
CA PRO A 120 -6.26 1.12 -32.84
C PRO A 120 -6.38 2.65 -32.91
N ASP A 121 -7.57 3.20 -32.68
CA ASP A 121 -7.83 4.64 -32.60
C ASP A 121 -7.41 5.29 -31.28
N GLY A 122 -6.86 4.50 -30.35
CA GLY A 122 -6.42 4.93 -29.03
C GLY A 122 -7.54 4.99 -27.98
N THR A 123 -8.78 4.71 -28.34
CA THR A 123 -9.89 4.55 -27.38
C THR A 123 -9.82 3.20 -26.67
N SER A 124 -10.64 3.00 -25.65
CA SER A 124 -10.71 1.72 -24.93
C SER A 124 -12.17 1.28 -24.78
N ARG A 125 -12.42 -0.02 -24.88
CA ARG A 125 -13.76 -0.60 -24.80
C ARG A 125 -13.78 -1.93 -24.07
N TRP A 126 -14.74 -2.09 -23.15
CA TRP A 126 -15.00 -3.37 -22.49
C TRP A 126 -15.54 -4.41 -23.47
N VAL A 127 -15.06 -5.64 -23.33
CA VAL A 127 -15.63 -6.81 -24.01
C VAL A 127 -16.96 -7.13 -23.30
N ALA A 128 -18.10 -6.80 -23.97
CA ALA A 128 -19.43 -6.91 -23.37
C ALA A 128 -20.26 -8.06 -23.97
N ASP A 129 -19.84 -8.62 -25.09
CA ASP A 129 -20.53 -9.68 -25.84
C ASP A 129 -20.22 -11.09 -25.33
N LYS A 130 -19.28 -11.22 -24.38
CA LYS A 130 -18.88 -12.47 -23.73
C LYS A 130 -18.77 -12.29 -22.22
N THR A 131 -19.04 -13.38 -21.50
CA THR A 131 -18.88 -13.43 -20.05
C THR A 131 -17.76 -14.39 -19.68
N PHE A 132 -16.80 -13.91 -18.90
CA PHE A 132 -15.68 -14.70 -18.41
C PHE A 132 -15.76 -14.81 -16.89
N ARG A 133 -15.36 -15.98 -16.35
CA ARG A 133 -15.47 -16.26 -14.93
C ARG A 133 -14.20 -16.86 -14.36
N LEU A 134 -13.87 -16.47 -13.12
CA LEU A 134 -12.96 -17.22 -12.27
C LEU A 134 -13.59 -18.57 -11.87
N PRO A 135 -12.81 -19.54 -11.43
CA PRO A 135 -13.35 -20.84 -10.99
C PRO A 135 -14.23 -20.74 -9.74
N ARG A 136 -14.12 -19.64 -9.03
CA ARG A 136 -14.90 -19.27 -7.84
C ARG A 136 -14.91 -17.78 -7.62
N ALA A 137 -15.86 -17.29 -6.85
CA ALA A 137 -15.85 -15.92 -6.35
C ALA A 137 -14.64 -15.70 -5.44
N LEU A 138 -13.79 -14.74 -5.76
CA LEU A 138 -12.48 -14.57 -5.13
C LEU A 138 -12.02 -13.11 -5.18
N GLY A 139 -11.33 -12.65 -4.14
CA GLY A 139 -10.72 -11.32 -4.09
C GLY A 139 -9.58 -11.24 -3.08
N TYR A 140 -8.94 -10.08 -3.00
CA TYR A 140 -7.87 -9.78 -2.02
C TYR A 140 -6.62 -10.66 -2.14
N GLY A 141 -6.35 -11.20 -3.32
CA GLY A 141 -5.10 -11.84 -3.67
C GLY A 141 -4.09 -10.84 -4.22
N VAL A 142 -3.00 -11.35 -4.79
CA VAL A 142 -1.98 -10.58 -5.51
C VAL A 142 -2.10 -10.83 -6.99
N SER A 143 -1.93 -9.78 -7.80
CA SER A 143 -1.77 -9.94 -9.25
C SER A 143 -0.58 -9.14 -9.77
N VAL A 144 0.11 -9.72 -10.76
CA VAL A 144 1.21 -9.07 -11.47
C VAL A 144 1.14 -9.40 -12.97
N SER A 145 1.43 -8.40 -13.80
CA SER A 145 1.54 -8.61 -15.25
C SER A 145 2.88 -9.24 -15.61
N VAL A 146 2.84 -10.22 -16.50
CA VAL A 146 3.99 -10.82 -17.19
C VAL A 146 3.72 -10.80 -18.69
N PRO A 147 4.70 -10.99 -19.57
CA PRO A 147 4.47 -10.97 -21.01
C PRO A 147 3.37 -11.94 -21.48
N GLU A 148 3.21 -13.07 -20.80
CA GLU A 148 2.25 -14.11 -21.15
C GLU A 148 0.86 -13.94 -20.54
N GLY A 149 0.65 -12.93 -19.67
CA GLY A 149 -0.64 -12.67 -19.02
C GLY A 149 -0.53 -12.02 -17.66
N VAL A 150 -1.50 -12.29 -16.81
CA VAL A 150 -1.59 -11.80 -15.43
C VAL A 150 -1.54 -12.99 -14.48
N ILE A 151 -0.48 -13.07 -13.67
CA ILE A 151 -0.39 -14.05 -12.59
C ILE A 151 -1.30 -13.57 -11.46
N CYS A 152 -2.22 -14.43 -11.03
CA CYS A 152 -3.11 -14.21 -9.89
C CYS A 152 -2.78 -15.25 -8.81
N ALA A 153 -2.53 -14.80 -7.58
CA ALA A 153 -2.08 -15.67 -6.49
C ALA A 153 -2.88 -15.43 -5.21
N GLY A 154 -3.36 -16.50 -4.59
CA GLY A 154 -4.09 -16.48 -3.34
C GLY A 154 -5.43 -15.74 -3.40
N GLY A 155 -5.79 -15.09 -2.30
CA GLY A 155 -7.04 -14.39 -2.12
C GLY A 155 -8.01 -15.13 -1.21
N SER A 156 -9.21 -14.60 -1.06
CA SER A 156 -10.25 -15.14 -0.18
C SER A 156 -11.65 -15.01 -0.76
N ASP A 157 -12.55 -15.84 -0.25
CA ASP A 157 -13.99 -15.58 -0.25
C ASP A 157 -14.44 -15.09 1.13
N ALA A 158 -15.72 -15.24 1.46
CA ALA A 158 -16.30 -14.85 2.74
C ALA A 158 -15.81 -15.73 3.92
N GLU A 159 -15.38 -16.94 3.64
CA GLU A 159 -15.16 -17.98 4.65
C GLU A 159 -13.69 -18.29 4.87
N ARG A 160 -12.88 -18.31 3.80
CA ARG A 160 -11.50 -18.78 3.86
C ARG A 160 -10.57 -18.12 2.85
N CYS A 161 -9.27 -18.23 3.12
CA CYS A 161 -8.20 -17.89 2.19
C CYS A 161 -7.85 -19.10 1.30
N TYR A 162 -7.20 -18.83 0.16
CA TYR A 162 -6.82 -19.82 -0.84
C TYR A 162 -5.33 -19.75 -1.16
N ALA A 163 -4.79 -20.87 -1.63
CA ALA A 163 -3.42 -20.98 -2.11
C ALA A 163 -3.32 -21.06 -3.64
N ASP A 164 -4.46 -21.08 -4.34
CA ASP A 164 -4.50 -21.22 -5.79
C ASP A 164 -3.70 -20.11 -6.48
N VAL A 165 -2.98 -20.49 -7.53
CA VAL A 165 -2.25 -19.57 -8.40
C VAL A 165 -2.54 -19.95 -9.85
N TYR A 166 -2.80 -18.94 -10.66
CA TYR A 166 -3.08 -19.15 -12.09
C TYR A 166 -2.66 -17.93 -12.93
N LEU A 167 -2.41 -18.20 -14.20
CA LEU A 167 -2.20 -17.17 -15.21
C LEU A 167 -3.52 -16.93 -15.96
N LEU A 168 -3.93 -15.67 -16.06
CA LEU A 168 -4.98 -15.22 -16.96
C LEU A 168 -4.33 -14.60 -18.19
N SER A 169 -4.64 -15.10 -19.38
CA SER A 169 -4.18 -14.53 -20.64
C SER A 169 -5.35 -14.19 -21.56
N TRP A 170 -5.26 -13.06 -22.23
CA TRP A 170 -6.23 -12.62 -23.23
C TRP A 170 -5.78 -13.04 -24.61
N ASP A 171 -6.59 -13.81 -25.30
CA ASP A 171 -6.44 -14.09 -26.72
C ASP A 171 -7.29 -13.10 -27.53
N ALA A 172 -6.65 -12.08 -28.08
CA ALA A 172 -7.35 -11.01 -28.79
C ALA A 172 -7.99 -11.49 -30.09
N GLN A 173 -7.46 -12.54 -30.73
CA GLN A 173 -8.01 -13.10 -31.98
C GLN A 173 -9.25 -13.96 -31.70
N ALA A 174 -9.19 -14.84 -30.72
CA ALA A 174 -10.32 -15.65 -30.30
C ALA A 174 -11.31 -14.87 -29.43
N ARG A 175 -10.88 -13.74 -28.89
CA ARG A 175 -11.58 -12.94 -27.87
C ARG A 175 -11.99 -13.80 -26.67
N GLU A 176 -10.98 -14.46 -26.07
CA GLU A 176 -11.16 -15.41 -24.97
C GLU A 176 -10.15 -15.21 -23.87
N ILE A 177 -10.57 -15.45 -22.63
CA ILE A 177 -9.68 -15.60 -21.49
C ILE A 177 -9.27 -17.07 -21.37
N ARG A 178 -7.96 -17.30 -21.38
CA ARG A 178 -7.37 -18.60 -21.03
C ARG A 178 -6.87 -18.54 -19.61
N ARG A 179 -7.14 -19.59 -18.85
CA ARG A 179 -6.64 -19.74 -17.48
C ARG A 179 -5.74 -20.96 -17.41
N THR A 180 -4.48 -20.73 -17.03
CA THR A 180 -3.49 -21.79 -16.85
C THR A 180 -3.16 -21.94 -15.37
N PRO A 181 -3.39 -23.10 -14.73
CA PRO A 181 -2.98 -23.34 -13.35
C PRO A 181 -1.46 -23.25 -13.21
N LEU A 182 -1.02 -22.67 -12.10
CA LEU A 182 0.40 -22.57 -11.73
C LEU A 182 0.60 -23.26 -10.37
N PRO A 183 1.87 -23.53 -9.96
CA PRO A 183 2.14 -24.09 -8.65
C PRO A 183 1.44 -23.30 -7.54
N PRO A 184 0.63 -23.91 -6.68
CA PRO A 184 -0.05 -23.23 -5.59
C PRO A 184 0.96 -22.66 -4.59
N MET A 185 0.59 -21.59 -3.89
CA MET A 185 1.37 -21.09 -2.78
C MET A 185 1.50 -22.17 -1.69
N PRO A 186 2.57 -22.12 -0.88
CA PRO A 186 2.76 -23.09 0.22
C PRO A 186 1.63 -23.07 1.25
N GLU A 187 0.99 -21.92 1.40
CA GLU A 187 -0.07 -21.68 2.37
C GLU A 187 -1.17 -20.78 1.77
N PRO A 188 -2.44 -20.97 2.19
CA PRO A 188 -3.52 -20.06 1.81
C PRO A 188 -3.26 -18.66 2.39
N LEU A 189 -3.29 -17.63 1.56
CA LEU A 189 -3.08 -16.24 1.98
C LEU A 189 -4.02 -15.30 1.24
N ALA A 190 -4.52 -14.29 1.97
CA ALA A 190 -5.21 -13.13 1.42
C ALA A 190 -4.70 -11.83 2.07
N PHE A 191 -5.00 -10.67 1.49
CA PHE A 191 -4.58 -9.36 1.97
C PHE A 191 -3.05 -9.16 2.07
N MET A 192 -2.29 -9.94 1.33
CA MET A 192 -0.86 -9.78 1.11
C MET A 192 -0.60 -8.77 -0.01
N ALA A 193 0.64 -8.30 -0.11
CA ALA A 193 1.10 -7.54 -1.27
C ALA A 193 2.17 -8.32 -2.05
N GLY A 194 2.34 -7.97 -3.33
CA GLY A 194 3.35 -8.58 -4.17
C GLY A 194 3.78 -7.69 -5.32
N ALA A 195 4.96 -8.01 -5.86
CA ALA A 195 5.51 -7.35 -7.03
C ALA A 195 6.47 -8.29 -7.79
N LEU A 196 6.66 -8.00 -9.07
CA LEU A 196 7.59 -8.73 -9.94
C LEU A 196 8.94 -8.02 -9.96
N VAL A 197 9.98 -8.64 -9.38
CA VAL A 197 11.37 -8.17 -9.43
C VAL A 197 12.10 -8.93 -10.51
N GLY A 198 12.43 -8.28 -11.61
CA GLY A 198 12.91 -8.96 -12.80
C GLY A 198 11.91 -10.01 -13.30
N HIS A 199 12.24 -11.26 -13.17
CA HIS A 199 11.36 -12.39 -13.51
C HIS A 199 10.81 -13.15 -12.29
N THR A 200 10.97 -12.62 -11.09
CA THR A 200 10.56 -13.30 -9.87
C THR A 200 9.41 -12.55 -9.19
N LEU A 201 8.27 -13.21 -9.05
CA LEU A 201 7.16 -12.73 -8.23
C LEU A 201 7.52 -12.92 -6.75
N PHE A 202 7.46 -11.83 -5.99
CA PHE A 202 7.52 -11.84 -4.53
C PHE A 202 6.13 -11.53 -3.96
N VAL A 203 5.77 -12.23 -2.89
CA VAL A 203 4.57 -11.94 -2.09
C VAL A 203 4.96 -11.86 -0.62
N ALA A 204 4.36 -10.93 0.14
CA ALA A 204 4.69 -10.72 1.53
C ALA A 204 3.48 -10.31 2.36
N GLY A 205 3.43 -10.76 3.62
CA GLY A 205 2.35 -10.47 4.55
C GLY A 205 1.07 -11.26 4.27
N GLY A 206 -0.07 -10.66 4.62
CA GLY A 206 -1.38 -11.29 4.48
C GLY A 206 -1.84 -12.01 5.73
N GLN A 207 -2.90 -12.79 5.58
CA GLN A 207 -3.45 -13.65 6.65
C GLN A 207 -3.95 -14.97 6.09
N HIS A 208 -4.00 -16.00 6.95
CA HIS A 208 -4.35 -17.37 6.58
C HIS A 208 -5.84 -17.68 6.65
N VAL A 209 -6.59 -16.94 7.44
CA VAL A 209 -8.02 -17.14 7.66
C VAL A 209 -8.77 -15.81 7.68
N MET A 210 -10.09 -15.84 7.47
CA MET A 210 -10.90 -14.62 7.37
C MET A 210 -11.34 -14.04 8.71
N LYS A 211 -11.36 -14.85 9.78
CA LYS A 211 -11.81 -14.41 11.11
C LYS A 211 -10.81 -14.83 12.18
N GLY A 212 -10.48 -13.90 13.07
CA GLY A 212 -9.67 -14.19 14.26
C GLY A 212 -8.23 -14.58 13.98
N ALA A 213 -7.71 -14.33 12.79
CA ALA A 213 -6.39 -14.77 12.39
C ALA A 213 -5.29 -13.84 12.84
N ALA A 214 -4.16 -14.42 13.18
CA ALA A 214 -2.91 -13.69 13.23
C ALA A 214 -2.45 -13.35 11.79
N PRO A 215 -2.00 -12.13 11.52
CA PRO A 215 -1.40 -11.79 10.25
C PRO A 215 -0.10 -12.56 10.04
N SER A 216 0.24 -12.78 8.76
CA SER A 216 1.44 -13.52 8.35
C SER A 216 2.65 -12.59 8.22
N SER A 217 3.83 -13.10 8.58
CA SER A 217 5.12 -12.53 8.21
C SER A 217 5.77 -13.31 7.05
N ALA A 218 5.03 -14.17 6.37
CA ALA A 218 5.54 -14.95 5.25
C ALA A 218 6.02 -14.04 4.11
N CYS A 219 7.16 -14.42 3.54
CA CYS A 219 7.67 -13.88 2.28
C CYS A 219 8.00 -15.06 1.37
N TRP A 220 7.35 -15.11 0.22
CA TRP A 220 7.50 -16.19 -0.76
C TRP A 220 7.90 -15.64 -2.10
N SER A 221 8.60 -16.42 -2.90
CA SER A 221 8.93 -16.06 -4.29
C SER A 221 8.67 -17.19 -5.26
N LEU A 222 8.29 -16.84 -6.48
CA LEU A 222 8.09 -17.74 -7.61
C LEU A 222 8.86 -17.19 -8.82
N ASP A 223 9.86 -17.91 -9.28
CA ASP A 223 10.71 -17.53 -10.41
C ASP A 223 10.03 -17.89 -11.74
N TRP A 224 9.42 -16.89 -12.39
CA TRP A 224 8.72 -17.03 -13.66
C TRP A 224 9.62 -17.51 -14.81
N SER A 225 10.92 -17.26 -14.75
CA SER A 225 11.87 -17.74 -15.77
C SER A 225 11.99 -19.27 -15.80
N LYS A 226 11.48 -19.95 -14.77
CA LYS A 226 11.49 -21.41 -14.63
C LYS A 226 10.18 -22.07 -15.05
N ARG A 227 9.19 -21.31 -15.56
CA ARG A 227 7.85 -21.84 -15.87
C ARG A 227 7.84 -23.06 -16.79
N ASP A 228 8.84 -23.17 -17.69
CA ASP A 228 8.97 -24.28 -18.63
C ASP A 228 9.76 -25.47 -18.02
N ARG A 229 10.14 -25.39 -16.74
CA ARG A 229 10.89 -26.40 -15.99
C ARG A 229 10.12 -26.83 -14.74
N PRO A 230 9.12 -27.72 -14.83
CA PRO A 230 8.18 -28.00 -13.73
C PRO A 230 8.83 -28.42 -12.41
N ALA A 231 9.96 -29.14 -12.45
CA ALA A 231 10.69 -29.53 -11.24
C ALA A 231 11.32 -28.37 -10.47
N GLU A 232 11.63 -27.26 -11.18
CA GLU A 232 12.23 -26.05 -10.60
C GLU A 232 11.20 -24.94 -10.37
N PHE A 233 10.06 -24.97 -11.07
CA PHE A 233 9.01 -23.95 -10.99
C PHE A 233 8.15 -24.16 -9.74
N LYS A 234 8.64 -23.67 -8.63
CA LYS A 234 8.01 -23.82 -7.31
C LYS A 234 8.26 -22.59 -6.43
N TRP A 235 7.39 -22.39 -5.46
CA TRP A 235 7.54 -21.35 -4.45
C TRP A 235 8.74 -21.62 -3.54
N VAL A 236 9.45 -20.55 -3.21
CA VAL A 236 10.62 -20.59 -2.32
C VAL A 236 10.39 -19.60 -1.18
N ALA A 237 10.56 -20.09 0.05
CA ALA A 237 10.53 -19.24 1.23
C ALA A 237 11.72 -18.27 1.22
N GLN A 238 11.43 -17.02 1.51
CA GLN A 238 12.43 -15.97 1.67
C GLN A 238 12.52 -15.54 3.15
N PRO A 239 13.64 -14.96 3.58
CA PRO A 239 13.73 -14.34 4.89
C PRO A 239 12.58 -13.36 5.13
N THR A 240 12.08 -13.28 6.35
CA THR A 240 11.09 -12.29 6.77
C THR A 240 11.74 -10.94 7.02
N TRP A 241 10.99 -9.84 6.83
CA TRP A 241 11.46 -8.50 7.18
C TRP A 241 11.58 -8.33 8.71
N PRO A 242 12.39 -7.38 9.21
CA PRO A 242 12.64 -7.20 10.65
C PRO A 242 11.54 -6.40 11.36
N GLY A 243 10.31 -6.44 10.87
CA GLY A 243 9.14 -5.74 11.43
C GLY A 243 7.98 -6.68 11.74
N PRO A 244 6.85 -6.13 12.23
CA PRO A 244 5.69 -6.93 12.56
C PRO A 244 5.04 -7.59 11.35
N ALA A 245 4.37 -8.72 11.59
CA ALA A 245 3.45 -9.32 10.62
C ALA A 245 2.36 -8.32 10.25
N ARG A 246 1.82 -8.39 9.03
CA ARG A 246 0.93 -7.36 8.51
C ARG A 246 -0.04 -7.84 7.47
N ILE A 247 -1.18 -7.18 7.40
CA ILE A 247 -2.13 -7.29 6.29
C ILE A 247 -2.24 -5.95 5.57
N VAL A 248 -2.72 -6.00 4.33
CA VAL A 248 -2.90 -4.85 3.42
C VAL A 248 -1.68 -3.93 3.31
N PRO A 249 -0.44 -4.50 3.28
CA PRO A 249 0.72 -3.69 2.94
C PRO A 249 0.66 -3.23 1.48
N VAL A 250 1.55 -2.30 1.13
CA VAL A 250 1.81 -1.88 -0.25
C VAL A 250 3.16 -2.43 -0.69
N ALA A 251 3.24 -2.96 -1.90
CA ALA A 251 4.51 -3.43 -2.43
C ALA A 251 4.78 -2.91 -3.84
N ALA A 252 6.05 -2.80 -4.17
CA ALA A 252 6.53 -2.47 -5.51
C ALA A 252 7.89 -3.12 -5.77
N ALA A 253 8.27 -3.21 -7.04
CA ALA A 253 9.61 -3.55 -7.47
C ALA A 253 10.25 -2.32 -8.12
N GLN A 254 11.49 -2.00 -7.75
CA GLN A 254 12.23 -0.90 -8.36
C GLN A 254 13.74 -1.13 -8.16
N ARG A 255 14.55 -0.43 -8.94
CA ARG A 255 16.01 -0.44 -8.76
C ARG A 255 16.38 0.26 -7.45
N ALA A 256 17.18 -0.40 -6.65
CA ALA A 256 17.88 0.15 -5.49
C ALA A 256 19.39 0.32 -5.81
N ALA A 257 20.18 0.77 -4.85
CA ALA A 257 21.62 0.92 -5.02
C ALA A 257 22.35 -0.41 -5.37
N THR A 258 21.83 -1.55 -4.87
CA THR A 258 22.42 -2.89 -5.05
C THR A 258 21.84 -3.65 -6.25
N GLY A 259 20.85 -3.12 -6.95
CA GLY A 259 20.15 -3.76 -8.05
C GLY A 259 18.64 -3.66 -7.90
N GLU A 260 17.89 -4.49 -8.62
CA GLU A 260 16.43 -4.55 -8.45
C GLU A 260 16.06 -5.15 -7.10
N ALA A 261 15.08 -4.55 -6.43
CA ALA A 261 14.66 -4.92 -5.09
C ALA A 261 13.13 -4.98 -4.98
N PHE A 262 12.65 -5.75 -4.02
CA PHE A 262 11.26 -5.79 -3.61
C PHE A 262 11.08 -4.84 -2.43
N PHE A 263 10.14 -3.90 -2.54
CA PHE A 263 9.82 -2.92 -1.51
C PHE A 263 8.49 -3.28 -0.84
N LEU A 264 8.44 -3.14 0.49
CA LEU A 264 7.28 -3.41 1.32
C LEU A 264 7.03 -2.22 2.24
N PHE A 265 5.84 -1.65 2.19
CA PHE A 265 5.48 -0.43 2.90
C PHE A 265 4.22 -0.62 3.72
N SER A 266 4.18 -0.06 4.95
CA SER A 266 2.94 0.13 5.70
C SER A 266 2.15 -1.17 5.94
N GLY A 267 0.84 -1.03 6.09
CA GLY A 267 -0.11 -2.08 6.43
C GLY A 267 -0.61 -1.92 7.85
N ARG A 268 -1.24 -2.95 8.38
CA ARG A 268 -1.66 -3.00 9.77
C ARG A 268 -1.44 -4.38 10.38
N LEU A 269 -1.23 -4.40 11.70
CA LEU A 269 -1.18 -5.60 12.52
C LEU A 269 -2.51 -5.73 13.28
N PRO A 270 -3.44 -6.56 12.84
CA PRO A 270 -4.64 -6.87 13.60
C PRO A 270 -4.30 -7.53 14.93
N GLN A 271 -4.98 -7.15 16.00
CA GLN A 271 -4.76 -7.66 17.33
C GLN A 271 -6.09 -8.15 17.93
N PRO A 272 -6.22 -9.44 18.29
CA PRO A 272 -7.46 -9.96 18.85
C PRO A 272 -7.90 -9.20 20.12
N GLY A 273 -9.14 -8.71 20.13
CA GLY A 273 -9.75 -8.04 21.28
C GLY A 273 -9.25 -6.64 21.63
N ARG A 274 -8.42 -6.04 20.78
CA ARG A 274 -7.95 -4.64 20.90
C ARG A 274 -7.71 -4.02 19.53
N ALA A 275 -7.52 -2.71 19.51
CA ALA A 275 -7.28 -1.97 18.27
C ALA A 275 -6.03 -2.47 17.53
N ALA A 276 -6.11 -2.48 16.22
CA ALA A 276 -4.99 -2.82 15.36
C ALA A 276 -3.85 -1.79 15.51
N GLU A 277 -2.64 -2.21 15.23
CA GLU A 277 -1.50 -1.31 15.07
C GLU A 277 -1.39 -0.88 13.61
N ILE A 278 -1.38 0.42 13.37
CA ILE A 278 -1.18 0.99 12.04
C ILE A 278 0.32 1.13 11.81
N LEU A 279 0.80 0.51 10.73
CA LEU A 279 2.23 0.45 10.43
C LEU A 279 2.62 1.54 9.42
N THR A 280 3.72 2.24 9.71
CA THR A 280 4.27 3.32 8.88
C THR A 280 5.70 3.05 8.42
N ASP A 281 6.20 1.86 8.74
CA ASP A 281 7.53 1.38 8.43
C ASP A 281 7.66 0.97 6.95
N ALA A 282 8.90 0.90 6.49
CA ALA A 282 9.24 0.58 5.12
C ALA A 282 10.49 -0.32 5.06
N TYR A 283 10.50 -1.23 4.11
CA TYR A 283 11.57 -2.22 3.93
C TYR A 283 11.90 -2.45 2.47
N ALA A 284 13.16 -2.80 2.19
CA ALA A 284 13.59 -3.31 0.90
C ALA A 284 14.27 -4.67 1.04
N PHE A 285 13.89 -5.62 0.20
CA PHE A 285 14.53 -6.93 0.09
C PHE A 285 15.44 -6.96 -1.13
N ASP A 286 16.70 -7.31 -0.93
CA ASP A 286 17.66 -7.60 -1.99
C ASP A 286 17.58 -9.10 -2.33
N PRO A 287 17.06 -9.48 -3.52
CA PRO A 287 16.92 -10.90 -3.88
C PRO A 287 18.25 -11.62 -4.05
N ARG A 288 19.35 -10.91 -4.37
CA ARG A 288 20.68 -11.51 -4.58
C ARG A 288 21.34 -11.85 -3.25
N ALA A 289 21.34 -10.86 -2.34
CA ALA A 289 21.86 -11.04 -0.99
C ALA A 289 20.92 -11.84 -0.08
N ARG A 290 19.64 -11.92 -0.43
CA ARG A 290 18.55 -12.49 0.38
C ARG A 290 18.46 -11.82 1.76
N THR A 291 18.56 -10.50 1.79
CA THR A 291 18.53 -9.70 3.03
C THR A 291 17.54 -8.56 2.90
N TRP A 292 16.93 -8.22 4.04
CA TRP A 292 16.09 -7.04 4.19
C TRP A 292 16.88 -5.86 4.75
N ARG A 293 16.54 -4.68 4.30
CA ARG A 293 17.00 -3.41 4.83
C ARG A 293 15.80 -2.59 5.30
N THR A 294 15.88 -2.03 6.49
CA THR A 294 14.92 -1.01 6.96
C THR A 294 15.17 0.28 6.21
N LEU A 295 14.10 0.92 5.80
CA LEU A 295 14.08 2.18 5.06
C LEU A 295 13.57 3.31 5.95
N SER A 296 13.71 4.54 5.46
CA SER A 296 13.10 5.71 6.09
C SER A 296 11.58 5.54 6.18
N ASN A 297 11.02 5.84 7.34
CA ASN A 297 9.58 5.81 7.56
C ASN A 297 8.86 6.72 6.58
N ILE A 298 7.64 6.32 6.22
CA ILE A 298 6.83 7.05 5.26
C ILE A 298 6.59 8.48 5.77
N ASN A 299 6.94 9.46 4.92
CA ASN A 299 6.85 10.89 5.22
C ASN A 299 7.63 11.38 6.45
N GLY A 300 8.79 10.76 6.72
CA GLY A 300 9.67 11.18 7.81
C GLY A 300 9.10 10.91 9.20
N GLY A 301 9.50 11.68 10.20
CA GLY A 301 9.18 11.41 11.61
C GLY A 301 7.71 11.47 12.01
N ALA A 302 6.80 11.96 11.17
CA ALA A 302 5.36 11.97 11.44
C ALA A 302 4.65 10.64 11.12
N GLY A 303 5.33 9.72 10.40
CA GLY A 303 4.82 8.40 10.03
C GLY A 303 3.41 8.43 9.42
N LEU A 304 3.30 8.50 8.10
CA LEU A 304 2.01 8.33 7.42
C LEU A 304 1.80 6.88 7.04
N SER A 305 0.62 6.34 7.32
CA SER A 305 0.21 5.05 6.76
C SER A 305 -0.26 5.23 5.32
N VAL A 306 0.07 4.23 4.49
CA VAL A 306 -0.46 4.06 3.13
C VAL A 306 -1.15 2.70 2.99
N MET A 307 -1.61 2.11 4.09
CA MET A 307 -2.21 0.77 4.07
C MET A 307 -3.33 0.67 3.04
N ALA A 308 -3.43 -0.49 2.41
CA ALA A 308 -4.36 -0.78 1.33
C ALA A 308 -4.23 0.11 0.08
N GLY A 309 -3.29 1.06 0.05
CA GLY A 309 -2.94 1.83 -1.14
C GLY A 309 -2.33 0.96 -2.24
N THR A 310 -1.97 1.57 -3.34
CA THR A 310 -1.35 0.87 -4.47
C THR A 310 -0.10 1.61 -4.95
N ALA A 311 0.88 0.87 -5.48
CA ALA A 311 2.15 1.44 -5.88
C ALA A 311 2.60 0.97 -7.27
N VAL A 312 3.39 1.81 -7.93
CA VAL A 312 3.98 1.50 -9.23
C VAL A 312 5.37 2.12 -9.35
N PRO A 313 6.35 1.40 -9.93
CA PRO A 313 7.65 1.98 -10.22
C PRO A 313 7.56 2.98 -11.36
N VAL A 314 8.25 4.12 -11.24
CA VAL A 314 8.34 5.17 -12.27
C VAL A 314 9.78 5.59 -12.46
N GLY A 315 10.19 5.87 -13.71
CA GLY A 315 11.58 6.19 -14.00
C GLY A 315 12.54 5.07 -13.59
N ALA A 316 13.74 5.45 -13.17
CA ALA A 316 14.81 4.50 -12.83
C ALA A 316 14.86 4.15 -11.34
N ASP A 317 14.33 5.01 -10.46
CA ASP A 317 14.60 4.98 -9.02
C ASP A 317 13.46 5.56 -8.15
N GLU A 318 12.27 5.77 -8.69
CA GLU A 318 11.12 6.24 -7.93
C GLU A 318 9.98 5.20 -7.89
N ILE A 319 9.28 5.16 -6.77
CA ILE A 319 8.04 4.41 -6.58
C ILE A 319 6.95 5.42 -6.25
N LEU A 320 5.91 5.51 -7.09
CA LEU A 320 4.71 6.27 -6.76
C LEU A 320 3.77 5.41 -5.95
N VAL A 321 3.20 6.00 -4.89
CA VAL A 321 2.15 5.39 -4.06
C VAL A 321 0.90 6.26 -4.15
N PHE A 322 -0.20 5.63 -4.50
CA PHE A 322 -1.50 6.25 -4.67
C PHE A 322 -2.45 5.81 -3.57
N GLY A 323 -3.17 6.77 -3.00
CA GLY A 323 -4.16 6.50 -1.96
C GLY A 323 -3.54 5.98 -0.66
N GLY A 324 -4.31 5.14 0.02
CA GLY A 324 -3.99 4.57 1.31
C GLY A 324 -4.86 5.13 2.42
N ASP A 325 -5.10 4.31 3.42
CA ASP A 325 -5.77 4.70 4.65
C ASP A 325 -4.71 5.13 5.67
N ARG A 326 -4.89 6.30 6.26
CA ARG A 326 -3.98 6.84 7.29
C ARG A 326 -4.15 6.18 8.64
N GLY A 327 -5.31 5.54 8.86
CA GLY A 327 -5.60 4.74 10.03
C GLY A 327 -6.38 5.44 11.13
N GLU A 328 -6.45 6.78 11.17
CA GLU A 328 -7.12 7.48 12.28
C GLU A 328 -8.60 7.11 12.38
N LEU A 329 -9.36 7.30 11.28
CA LEU A 329 -10.79 6.96 11.24
C LEU A 329 -11.02 5.45 11.25
N PHE A 330 -10.08 4.66 10.71
CA PHE A 330 -10.13 3.21 10.82
C PHE A 330 -10.08 2.76 12.28
N LEU A 331 -9.14 3.29 13.08
CA LEU A 331 -9.03 2.97 14.51
C LEU A 331 -10.25 3.44 15.30
N GLU A 332 -10.83 4.57 14.95
CA GLU A 332 -12.07 5.05 15.57
C GLU A 332 -13.25 4.11 15.28
N LEU A 333 -13.41 3.66 14.03
CA LEU A 333 -14.40 2.63 13.66
C LEU A 333 -14.17 1.32 14.42
N GLU A 334 -12.92 0.88 14.53
CA GLU A 334 -12.55 -0.35 15.25
C GLU A 334 -12.82 -0.23 16.76
N ALA A 335 -12.57 0.95 17.35
CA ALA A 335 -12.89 1.21 18.75
C ALA A 335 -14.40 1.08 19.04
N HIS A 336 -15.23 1.59 18.14
CA HIS A 336 -16.70 1.39 18.23
C HIS A 336 -17.08 -0.07 18.09
N ASP A 337 -16.44 -0.84 17.19
CA ASP A 337 -16.72 -2.29 17.05
C ASP A 337 -16.37 -3.06 18.32
N LEU A 338 -15.20 -2.78 18.91
CA LEU A 338 -14.77 -3.39 20.18
C LEU A 338 -15.70 -3.03 21.33
N ALA A 339 -16.17 -1.78 21.39
CA ALA A 339 -17.15 -1.34 22.40
C ALA A 339 -18.48 -2.08 22.24
N VAL A 340 -19.01 -2.18 21.01
CA VAL A 340 -20.23 -2.92 20.70
C VAL A 340 -20.10 -4.40 21.07
N GLU A 341 -18.97 -5.02 20.75
CA GLU A 341 -18.72 -6.43 21.10
C GLU A 341 -18.71 -6.63 22.62
N SER A 342 -18.02 -5.76 23.35
CA SER A 342 -17.98 -5.79 24.81
C SER A 342 -19.36 -5.60 25.45
N LEU A 343 -20.11 -4.60 24.96
CA LEU A 343 -21.47 -4.33 25.43
C LEU A 343 -22.43 -5.49 25.14
N ARG A 344 -22.33 -6.13 23.99
CA ARG A 344 -23.15 -7.30 23.65
C ARG A 344 -22.85 -8.51 24.54
N ARG A 345 -21.60 -8.74 24.92
CA ARG A 345 -21.24 -9.77 25.90
C ARG A 345 -21.88 -9.48 27.25
N ARG A 346 -21.75 -8.25 27.76
CA ARG A 346 -22.39 -7.82 29.00
C ARG A 346 -23.92 -7.96 28.95
N LEU A 347 -24.53 -7.59 27.82
CA LEU A 347 -25.97 -7.70 27.60
C LEU A 347 -26.44 -9.16 27.63
N ALA A 348 -25.65 -10.09 27.11
CA ALA A 348 -26.00 -11.53 27.14
C ALA A 348 -26.06 -12.09 28.57
N GLU A 349 -25.23 -11.55 29.48
CA GLU A 349 -25.15 -11.98 30.89
C GLU A 349 -26.03 -11.14 31.83
N ALA A 350 -26.59 -10.01 31.35
CA ALA A 350 -27.31 -9.06 32.19
C ALA A 350 -28.71 -9.55 32.60
N PRO A 351 -29.11 -9.34 33.87
CA PRO A 351 -30.49 -9.49 34.31
C PRO A 351 -31.47 -8.60 33.51
N ALA A 352 -32.75 -8.97 33.44
CA ALA A 352 -33.74 -8.27 32.63
C ALA A 352 -33.81 -6.74 32.91
N ASN A 353 -33.69 -6.37 34.19
CA ASN A 353 -33.76 -4.95 34.63
C ASN A 353 -32.55 -4.10 34.18
N ASP A 354 -31.42 -4.73 33.89
CA ASP A 354 -30.17 -4.03 33.52
C ASP A 354 -29.91 -3.99 32.03
N ARG A 355 -30.77 -4.60 31.21
CA ARG A 355 -30.60 -4.70 29.75
C ARG A 355 -30.84 -3.40 29.01
N ALA A 356 -31.89 -2.66 29.36
CA ALA A 356 -32.26 -1.43 28.64
C ALA A 356 -31.16 -0.34 28.61
N PRO A 357 -30.40 -0.10 29.68
CA PRO A 357 -29.24 0.79 29.61
C PRO A 357 -28.16 0.31 28.60
N LEU A 358 -27.82 -1.00 28.65
CA LEU A 358 -26.80 -1.59 27.75
C LEU A 358 -27.24 -1.53 26.28
N GLU A 359 -28.51 -1.78 26.00
CA GLU A 359 -29.09 -1.65 24.65
C GLU A 359 -28.99 -0.21 24.12
N ARG A 360 -29.23 0.79 24.97
CA ARG A 360 -29.02 2.20 24.60
C ARG A 360 -27.55 2.51 24.31
N GLU A 361 -26.62 1.97 25.10
CA GLU A 361 -25.20 2.16 24.86
C GLU A 361 -24.79 1.52 23.53
N VAL A 362 -25.23 0.31 23.22
CA VAL A 362 -25.00 -0.35 21.91
C VAL A 362 -25.54 0.52 20.77
N ALA A 363 -26.77 1.03 20.89
CA ALA A 363 -27.36 1.90 19.87
C ALA A 363 -26.57 3.19 19.69
N GLY A 364 -26.06 3.78 20.77
CA GLY A 364 -25.21 4.96 20.76
C GLY A 364 -23.90 4.71 19.97
N GLN A 365 -23.22 3.61 20.25
CA GLN A 365 -22.00 3.21 19.54
C GLN A 365 -22.25 2.98 18.04
N LEU A 366 -23.34 2.30 17.69
CA LEU A 366 -23.71 2.08 16.28
C LEU A 366 -24.07 3.38 15.56
N THR A 367 -24.71 4.34 16.25
CA THR A 367 -25.03 5.66 15.69
C THR A 367 -23.76 6.46 15.44
N ALA A 368 -22.81 6.49 16.41
CA ALA A 368 -21.53 7.15 16.25
C ALA A 368 -20.74 6.57 15.07
N LYS A 369 -20.67 5.24 14.98
CA LYS A 369 -20.04 4.53 13.87
C LYS A 369 -20.67 4.89 12.52
N LYS A 370 -22.01 4.94 12.45
CA LYS A 370 -22.71 5.36 11.22
C LYS A 370 -22.34 6.80 10.84
N THR A 371 -22.24 7.70 11.80
CA THR A 371 -21.82 9.11 11.54
C THR A 371 -20.45 9.16 10.90
N ILE A 372 -19.46 8.35 11.37
CA ILE A 372 -18.14 8.28 10.76
C ILE A 372 -18.25 7.82 9.30
N TYR A 373 -19.03 6.77 9.01
CA TYR A 373 -19.22 6.31 7.63
C TYR A 373 -19.86 7.37 6.74
N ASP A 374 -20.87 8.08 7.22
CA ASP A 374 -21.59 9.08 6.45
C ASP A 374 -20.72 10.31 6.15
N THR A 375 -19.84 10.69 7.07
CA THR A 375 -19.00 11.90 6.98
C THR A 375 -17.56 11.63 6.55
N HIS A 376 -17.19 10.36 6.29
CA HIS A 376 -15.82 9.99 5.94
C HIS A 376 -15.34 10.72 4.68
N PRO A 377 -14.21 11.46 4.72
CA PRO A 377 -13.76 12.31 3.62
C PRO A 377 -13.20 11.52 2.41
N GLY A 378 -13.09 10.20 2.52
CA GLY A 378 -12.36 9.33 1.59
C GLY A 378 -10.93 9.07 2.06
N PHE A 379 -10.18 8.34 1.25
CA PHE A 379 -8.78 8.00 1.54
C PHE A 379 -7.81 9.13 1.17
N ALA A 380 -6.53 8.94 1.49
CA ALA A 380 -5.50 9.96 1.29
C ALA A 380 -5.38 10.35 -0.19
N ARG A 381 -5.50 11.66 -0.46
CA ARG A 381 -5.38 12.20 -1.83
C ARG A 381 -3.93 12.47 -2.24
N GLU A 382 -3.01 12.51 -1.31
CA GLU A 382 -1.59 12.70 -1.59
C GLU A 382 -1.05 11.53 -2.39
N VAL A 383 -0.39 11.85 -3.51
CA VAL A 383 0.46 10.91 -4.24
C VAL A 383 1.86 11.07 -3.70
N LEU A 384 2.39 10.01 -3.13
CA LEU A 384 3.74 10.00 -2.58
C LEU A 384 4.71 9.42 -3.61
N ALA A 385 5.94 9.92 -3.61
CA ALA A 385 7.07 9.28 -4.28
C ALA A 385 8.10 8.87 -3.25
N TYR A 386 8.60 7.66 -3.38
CA TYR A 386 9.77 7.18 -2.68
C TYR A 386 10.95 7.11 -3.63
N ASP A 387 12.02 7.86 -3.33
CA ASP A 387 13.30 7.82 -4.03
C ASP A 387 14.15 6.67 -3.45
N THR A 388 14.37 5.63 -4.22
CA THR A 388 15.06 4.40 -3.77
C THR A 388 16.56 4.57 -3.58
N ARG A 389 17.16 5.62 -4.17
CA ARG A 389 18.58 5.92 -4.01
C ARG A 389 18.85 6.79 -2.80
N ARG A 390 17.96 7.78 -2.56
CA ARG A 390 18.11 8.73 -1.45
C ARG A 390 17.48 8.22 -0.16
N ASP A 391 16.70 7.15 -0.24
CA ASP A 391 15.87 6.64 0.87
C ASP A 391 15.00 7.76 1.46
N ALA A 392 14.24 8.42 0.59
CA ALA A 392 13.49 9.61 0.96
C ALA A 392 12.09 9.63 0.34
N TRP A 393 11.12 10.09 1.11
CA TRP A 393 9.74 10.29 0.71
C TRP A 393 9.46 11.76 0.39
N ARG A 394 8.60 11.98 -0.59
CA ARG A 394 8.06 13.31 -0.90
C ARG A 394 6.61 13.23 -1.37
N VAL A 395 5.85 14.29 -1.18
CA VAL A 395 4.55 14.47 -1.81
C VAL A 395 4.78 14.99 -3.23
N VAL A 396 4.25 14.30 -4.22
CA VAL A 396 4.32 14.71 -5.64
C VAL A 396 3.20 15.69 -5.95
N THR A 397 1.97 15.30 -5.60
CA THR A 397 0.75 16.08 -5.87
C THR A 397 -0.41 15.53 -5.03
N ARG A 398 -1.58 16.14 -5.18
CA ARG A 398 -2.84 15.59 -4.69
C ARG A 398 -3.70 15.11 -5.86
N SER A 399 -4.27 13.92 -5.74
CA SER A 399 -5.21 13.39 -6.73
C SER A 399 -6.45 14.30 -6.85
N PRO A 400 -6.82 14.74 -8.05
CA PRO A 400 -8.08 15.45 -8.27
C PRO A 400 -9.30 14.52 -8.18
N LEU A 401 -9.09 13.21 -8.41
CA LEU A 401 -10.11 12.16 -8.35
C LEU A 401 -10.12 11.49 -6.97
N ALA A 402 -11.20 10.79 -6.63
CA ALA A 402 -11.28 10.00 -5.41
C ALA A 402 -10.23 8.89 -5.43
N PRO A 403 -9.31 8.84 -4.43
CA PRO A 403 -8.28 7.81 -4.40
C PRO A 403 -8.89 6.44 -4.18
N GLN A 404 -8.41 5.47 -4.94
CA GLN A 404 -8.85 4.08 -4.89
C GLN A 404 -7.84 3.27 -4.07
N VAL A 405 -8.32 2.51 -3.11
CA VAL A 405 -7.52 1.57 -2.32
C VAL A 405 -8.04 0.15 -2.52
N THR A 406 -7.34 -0.85 -1.98
CA THR A 406 -7.66 -2.28 -2.18
C THR A 406 -7.80 -2.66 -3.65
N THR A 407 -6.91 -2.15 -4.48
CA THR A 407 -6.81 -2.42 -5.92
C THR A 407 -5.34 -2.31 -6.35
N PHE A 408 -5.05 -2.49 -7.63
CA PHE A 408 -3.70 -2.43 -8.17
C PHE A 408 -3.51 -1.25 -9.12
N ALA A 409 -2.39 -0.54 -8.99
CA ALA A 409 -1.90 0.34 -10.04
C ALA A 409 -1.09 -0.50 -11.03
N VAL A 410 -1.49 -0.52 -12.28
CA VAL A 410 -0.84 -1.30 -13.34
C VAL A 410 -0.31 -0.39 -14.44
N LYS A 411 0.89 -0.69 -14.93
CA LYS A 411 1.41 0.00 -16.12
C LYS A 411 0.70 -0.50 -17.37
N TRP A 412 0.21 0.44 -18.18
CA TRP A 412 -0.37 0.18 -19.48
C TRP A 412 0.17 1.17 -20.52
N GLY A 413 1.20 0.76 -21.22
CA GLY A 413 2.00 1.63 -22.07
C GLY A 413 2.72 2.71 -21.26
N ASP A 414 2.49 3.98 -21.61
CA ASP A 414 3.03 5.17 -20.93
C ASP A 414 2.24 5.62 -19.70
N ALA A 415 1.12 4.95 -19.42
CA ALA A 415 0.21 5.30 -18.33
C ALA A 415 0.23 4.27 -17.19
N VAL A 416 -0.26 4.73 -16.06
CA VAL A 416 -0.67 3.92 -14.92
C VAL A 416 -2.20 3.87 -14.91
N VAL A 417 -2.78 2.68 -14.77
CA VAL A 417 -4.22 2.50 -14.67
C VAL A 417 -4.56 1.89 -13.32
N ILE A 418 -5.55 2.45 -12.66
CA ILE A 418 -6.06 1.99 -11.35
C ILE A 418 -7.54 1.66 -11.53
N PRO A 419 -7.89 0.37 -11.70
CA PRO A 419 -9.26 -0.04 -11.96
C PRO A 419 -10.02 -0.31 -10.66
N SER A 420 -11.20 0.26 -10.53
CA SER A 420 -12.11 -0.01 -9.42
C SER A 420 -11.43 0.23 -8.05
N GLY A 421 -11.92 -0.39 -7.00
CA GLY A 421 -11.40 -0.25 -5.65
C GLY A 421 -12.37 0.44 -4.70
N GLU A 422 -11.90 0.73 -3.52
CA GLU A 422 -12.64 1.36 -2.44
C GLU A 422 -12.22 2.84 -2.34
N ILE A 423 -13.19 3.75 -2.25
CA ILE A 423 -12.94 5.20 -2.17
C ILE A 423 -13.19 5.78 -0.78
N ARG A 424 -13.91 5.07 0.06
CA ARG A 424 -14.06 5.25 1.50
C ARG A 424 -14.54 3.93 2.11
N PRO A 425 -14.40 3.72 3.42
CA PRO A 425 -14.76 2.44 4.02
C PRO A 425 -16.17 1.96 3.63
N GLY A 426 -16.26 0.77 3.07
CA GLY A 426 -17.53 0.19 2.61
C GLY A 426 -18.01 0.65 1.22
N VAL A 427 -17.48 1.73 0.66
CA VAL A 427 -17.94 2.30 -0.63
C VAL A 427 -16.94 2.02 -1.74
N ARG A 428 -17.37 1.32 -2.77
CA ARG A 428 -16.57 1.00 -3.97
C ARG A 428 -16.90 1.97 -5.10
N THR A 429 -16.05 1.96 -6.12
CA THR A 429 -16.24 2.72 -7.35
C THR A 429 -15.99 1.85 -8.57
N PRO A 430 -16.77 1.95 -9.65
CA PRO A 430 -16.47 1.32 -10.92
C PRO A 430 -15.46 2.11 -11.76
N ALA A 431 -15.02 3.29 -11.31
CA ALA A 431 -14.10 4.15 -12.06
C ALA A 431 -12.79 3.42 -12.40
N VAL A 432 -12.27 3.67 -13.59
CA VAL A 432 -10.96 3.20 -14.05
C VAL A 432 -10.10 4.43 -14.28
N VAL A 433 -9.32 4.80 -13.31
CA VAL A 433 -8.49 5.99 -13.33
C VAL A 433 -7.23 5.74 -14.14
N ARG A 434 -6.90 6.66 -15.06
CA ARG A 434 -5.65 6.67 -15.81
C ARG A 434 -4.80 7.85 -15.40
N VAL A 435 -3.53 7.58 -15.09
CA VAL A 435 -2.54 8.58 -14.67
C VAL A 435 -1.36 8.53 -15.61
N LYS A 436 -0.97 9.67 -16.18
CA LYS A 436 0.22 9.77 -17.02
C LYS A 436 1.26 10.66 -16.35
N PRO A 437 2.46 10.12 -16.05
CA PRO A 437 3.60 10.93 -15.70
C PRO A 437 4.04 11.77 -16.92
N VAL A 438 4.15 13.08 -16.74
CA VAL A 438 4.70 13.99 -17.75
C VAL A 438 6.04 14.47 -17.23
N THR A 439 7.12 14.06 -17.86
CA THR A 439 8.45 14.63 -17.63
C THR A 439 8.53 15.95 -18.39
N GLN A 440 8.80 17.04 -17.66
CA GLN A 440 9.16 18.34 -18.26
C GLN A 440 10.61 18.36 -18.68
#